data_a3e955ec712bdfe3f6b99fed4b2463ff
#
_entry.id   a3e955ec712bdfe3f6b99fed4b2463ff
#
_cell.length_a   1.000
_cell.length_b   1.000
_cell.length_c   1.000
_cell.angle_alpha   90.00
_cell.angle_beta   90.00
_cell.angle_gamma   90.00
#
_symmetry.space_group_name_H-M   'P 1'
#
loop_
_entity.id
_entity.type
_entity.pdbx_description
1 polymer ?
#
loop_
_entity_poly.entity_id
_entity_poly.type
_entity_poly.pdbx_seq_one_letter_code
_entity_poly.pdbx_strand_id
1 'polypeptide(L)'
;MGLPQGEALAALNDRYLKRWEELWAAAANTLTQAPGGHHKMPVVAEAAHGDRRFAAPEWDEIPYFALMKQGYLLAGEYLNELAASAALPEPDRKRLVFATKQFVDALAPSNFVATNPVVLKRALATEGASLVQGFANLAADAQRGRISMSDATAFAVGRNLAVTPGTVVFRNELIELIQYAPSTPRVHRRPLLIVPPCINKYYILDLQPENSLVRWVVGEGHTVFIVSWRNIPSELGHLAWDDYLVDGILAALDVAKDIAGSRTINTLGFCVGGTLLACALAVLAARGDHSVESATLLTTMLDFAHPGDIGVYVSQETLAARESALLSGQRMHGSELANAFASLRANELVWNYVVNNYLKGETPPAFDLLYWNGDSANLPGPMYVYYVRNMYLDNKLRESGGLTMAGESIDLARIKAPVYIVASREDHIVPWRSAYRSTRLIGGEMTFVLGASGHIGGIVNPPAQKRRNYWTNPHVAARSGEWFEHATSQPGSWWPHWGAWLATHGGAMHRPCPTQGSARFPPLEPAPGRYVLEKAE
;
A
#
# COMPACT_ATOMS: atom_id res chain seq x y z
N MET A 1 -15.49 29.41 -4.82
CA MET A 1 -14.66 28.51 -5.62
C MET A 1 -13.68 29.34 -6.42
N GLY A 2 -12.38 29.21 -6.16
CA GLY A 2 -11.34 30.00 -6.85
C GLY A 2 -10.99 29.40 -8.22
N LEU A 3 -11.86 29.55 -9.21
CA LEU A 3 -11.49 29.24 -10.60
C LEU A 3 -10.33 30.13 -11.04
N PRO A 4 -9.46 29.69 -11.96
CA PRO A 4 -8.46 30.55 -12.56
C PRO A 4 -9.18 31.76 -13.15
N GLN A 5 -8.62 32.94 -12.97
CA GLN A 5 -9.25 34.20 -13.41
C GLN A 5 -8.41 34.87 -14.50
N GLY A 6 -9.08 35.65 -15.37
CA GLY A 6 -8.42 36.45 -16.34
C GLY A 6 -7.80 35.71 -17.53
N GLU A 7 -6.62 36.15 -17.97
CA GLU A 7 -5.93 35.69 -19.18
C GLU A 7 -5.61 34.18 -19.18
N ALA A 8 -5.30 33.61 -18.01
CA ALA A 8 -4.98 32.19 -17.91
C ALA A 8 -6.19 31.26 -18.21
N LEU A 9 -7.39 31.63 -17.73
CA LEU A 9 -8.62 30.91 -18.05
C LEU A 9 -8.99 31.10 -19.54
N ALA A 10 -8.86 32.30 -20.07
CA ALA A 10 -9.12 32.56 -21.47
C ALA A 10 -8.18 31.74 -22.38
N ALA A 11 -6.88 31.72 -22.08
CA ALA A 11 -5.90 30.89 -22.82
C ALA A 11 -6.19 29.39 -22.74
N LEU A 12 -6.63 28.90 -21.57
CA LEU A 12 -7.06 27.50 -21.40
C LEU A 12 -8.27 27.21 -22.31
N ASN A 13 -9.30 28.03 -22.24
CA ASN A 13 -10.51 27.86 -23.03
C ASN A 13 -10.22 27.90 -24.53
N ASP A 14 -9.45 28.90 -25.02
CA ASP A 14 -9.07 29.03 -26.44
C ASP A 14 -8.33 27.79 -26.96
N ARG A 15 -7.40 27.24 -26.16
CA ARG A 15 -6.66 26.00 -26.51
C ARG A 15 -7.59 24.82 -26.68
N TYR A 16 -8.51 24.64 -25.73
CA TYR A 16 -9.44 23.50 -25.79
C TYR A 16 -10.54 23.67 -26.83
N LEU A 17 -11.03 24.88 -27.06
CA LEU A 17 -11.98 25.17 -28.16
C LEU A 17 -11.38 24.80 -29.51
N LYS A 18 -10.14 25.15 -29.79
CA LYS A 18 -9.45 24.75 -31.04
C LYS A 18 -9.35 23.25 -31.19
N ARG A 19 -8.98 22.53 -30.12
CA ARG A 19 -8.91 21.07 -30.14
C ARG A 19 -10.29 20.42 -30.34
N TRP A 20 -11.34 21.01 -29.79
CA TRP A 20 -12.72 20.58 -30.05
C TRP A 20 -13.12 20.82 -31.51
N GLU A 21 -12.76 21.94 -32.10
CA GLU A 21 -13.00 22.22 -33.52
C GLU A 21 -12.26 21.21 -34.40
N GLU A 22 -11.01 20.90 -34.10
CA GLU A 22 -10.21 19.87 -34.78
C GLU A 22 -10.88 18.49 -34.66
N LEU A 23 -11.36 18.11 -33.48
CA LEU A 23 -12.04 16.84 -33.25
C LEU A 23 -13.33 16.71 -34.08
N TRP A 24 -14.16 17.77 -34.10
CA TRP A 24 -15.38 17.78 -34.87
C TRP A 24 -15.10 17.79 -36.39
N ALA A 25 -14.10 18.51 -36.86
CA ALA A 25 -13.67 18.49 -38.25
C ALA A 25 -13.18 17.09 -38.67
N ALA A 26 -12.38 16.44 -37.82
CA ALA A 26 -11.91 15.06 -38.05
C ALA A 26 -13.09 14.08 -38.13
N ALA A 27 -14.06 14.20 -37.23
CA ALA A 27 -15.27 13.36 -37.22
C ALA A 27 -16.13 13.58 -38.48
N ALA A 28 -16.39 14.83 -38.83
CA ALA A 28 -17.17 15.17 -40.03
C ALA A 28 -16.50 14.64 -41.31
N ASN A 29 -15.19 14.81 -41.46
CA ASN A 29 -14.44 14.29 -42.59
C ASN A 29 -14.48 12.75 -42.67
N THR A 30 -14.40 12.07 -41.53
CA THR A 30 -14.47 10.61 -41.49
C THR A 30 -15.87 10.08 -41.86
N LEU A 31 -16.93 10.74 -41.38
CA LEU A 31 -18.31 10.36 -41.65
C LEU A 31 -18.77 10.66 -43.10
N THR A 32 -18.14 11.62 -43.78
CA THR A 32 -18.44 11.99 -45.18
C THR A 32 -17.70 11.15 -46.21
N GLN A 33 -16.76 10.31 -45.80
CA GLN A 33 -16.06 9.38 -46.70
C GLN A 33 -17.00 8.21 -47.12
N ALA A 34 -16.80 7.72 -48.32
CA ALA A 34 -17.72 6.73 -48.93
C ALA A 34 -17.91 5.47 -48.07
N PRO A 35 -19.13 4.91 -48.01
CA PRO A 35 -19.43 3.68 -47.29
C PRO A 35 -18.59 2.51 -47.86
N GLY A 36 -17.85 1.81 -46.99
CA GLY A 36 -17.09 0.60 -47.34
C GLY A 36 -15.58 0.68 -47.15
N GLY A 37 -15.02 1.85 -46.84
CA GLY A 37 -13.62 2.00 -46.41
C GLY A 37 -13.46 1.92 -44.89
N HIS A 38 -12.46 1.19 -44.42
CA HIS A 38 -12.02 1.26 -43.01
C HIS A 38 -11.29 2.59 -42.76
N HIS A 39 -12.06 3.67 -42.56
CA HIS A 39 -11.48 4.99 -42.34
C HIS A 39 -11.29 5.21 -40.83
N LYS A 40 -10.04 5.15 -40.34
CA LYS A 40 -9.72 5.52 -38.99
C LYS A 40 -9.83 7.04 -38.83
N MET A 41 -10.48 7.46 -37.75
CA MET A 41 -10.56 8.86 -37.39
C MET A 41 -9.17 9.38 -36.99
N PRO A 42 -8.74 10.57 -37.45
CA PRO A 42 -7.50 11.20 -36.98
C PRO A 42 -7.46 11.33 -35.46
N VAL A 43 -6.26 11.20 -34.89
CA VAL A 43 -6.06 11.28 -33.45
C VAL A 43 -5.82 12.75 -33.06
N VAL A 44 -6.74 13.30 -32.28
CA VAL A 44 -6.69 14.65 -31.68
C VAL A 44 -6.37 14.57 -30.18
N ALA A 45 -6.87 13.51 -29.51
CA ALA A 45 -6.58 13.24 -28.12
C ALA A 45 -6.24 11.75 -27.92
N GLU A 46 -5.12 11.48 -27.25
CA GLU A 46 -4.64 10.14 -26.96
C GLU A 46 -4.83 9.78 -25.49
N ALA A 47 -5.11 8.50 -25.21
CA ALA A 47 -5.09 7.97 -23.87
C ALA A 47 -3.66 8.01 -23.29
N ALA A 48 -3.52 8.31 -22.01
CA ALA A 48 -2.22 8.32 -21.34
C ALA A 48 -1.52 6.97 -21.46
N HIS A 49 -0.19 6.98 -21.51
CA HIS A 49 0.58 5.73 -21.58
C HIS A 49 0.22 4.81 -20.40
N GLY A 50 -0.17 3.57 -20.71
CA GLY A 50 -0.61 2.58 -19.72
C GLY A 50 -2.10 2.61 -19.39
N ASP A 51 -2.90 3.54 -19.94
CA ASP A 51 -4.36 3.52 -19.81
C ASP A 51 -4.97 2.39 -20.63
N ARG A 52 -5.37 1.32 -19.95
CA ARG A 52 -5.91 0.10 -20.59
C ARG A 52 -7.40 0.18 -20.92
N ARG A 53 -8.11 1.20 -20.48
CA ARG A 53 -9.57 1.36 -20.69
C ARG A 53 -9.93 1.38 -22.17
N PHE A 54 -9.05 1.92 -22.99
CA PHE A 54 -9.23 2.15 -24.43
C PHE A 54 -8.26 1.33 -25.29
N ALA A 55 -7.69 0.23 -24.76
CA ALA A 55 -6.71 -0.58 -25.47
C ALA A 55 -7.31 -1.50 -26.56
N ALA A 56 -8.62 -1.75 -26.53
CA ALA A 56 -9.29 -2.57 -27.54
C ALA A 56 -9.38 -1.83 -28.88
N PRO A 57 -9.13 -2.54 -30.03
CA PRO A 57 -9.09 -1.91 -31.34
C PRO A 57 -10.40 -1.24 -31.76
N GLU A 58 -11.53 -1.71 -31.26
CA GLU A 58 -12.86 -1.15 -31.54
C GLU A 58 -12.97 0.34 -31.17
N TRP A 59 -12.17 0.81 -30.19
CA TRP A 59 -12.13 2.21 -29.82
C TRP A 59 -11.50 3.13 -30.88
N ASP A 60 -10.72 2.58 -31.80
CA ASP A 60 -10.05 3.35 -32.86
C ASP A 60 -10.58 3.02 -34.25
N GLU A 61 -11.09 1.80 -34.45
CA GLU A 61 -11.56 1.30 -35.75
C GLU A 61 -13.00 1.71 -36.06
N ILE A 62 -13.83 1.97 -35.04
CA ILE A 62 -15.22 2.36 -35.22
C ILE A 62 -15.34 3.88 -34.97
N PRO A 63 -15.62 4.69 -35.99
CA PRO A 63 -15.61 6.16 -35.90
C PRO A 63 -16.45 6.73 -34.75
N TYR A 64 -17.60 6.15 -34.47
CA TYR A 64 -18.45 6.56 -33.35
C TYR A 64 -17.75 6.40 -31.99
N PHE A 65 -17.09 5.26 -31.75
CA PHE A 65 -16.38 5.04 -30.48
C PHE A 65 -15.07 5.83 -30.44
N ALA A 66 -14.41 6.04 -31.58
CA ALA A 66 -13.22 6.89 -31.68
C ALA A 66 -13.53 8.36 -31.30
N LEU A 67 -14.65 8.90 -31.82
CA LEU A 67 -15.13 10.22 -31.44
C LEU A 67 -15.46 10.31 -29.94
N MET A 68 -16.19 9.33 -29.42
CA MET A 68 -16.59 9.27 -28.00
C MET A 68 -15.36 9.19 -27.09
N LYS A 69 -14.40 8.31 -27.39
CA LYS A 69 -13.11 8.19 -26.66
C LYS A 69 -12.37 9.53 -26.64
N GLN A 70 -12.14 10.13 -27.81
CA GLN A 70 -11.36 11.34 -27.92
C GLN A 70 -12.06 12.54 -27.28
N GLY A 71 -13.40 12.64 -27.41
CA GLY A 71 -14.18 13.66 -26.73
C GLY A 71 -14.11 13.56 -25.22
N TYR A 72 -14.20 12.34 -24.69
CA TYR A 72 -14.02 12.09 -23.25
C TYR A 72 -12.62 12.45 -22.77
N LEU A 73 -11.56 12.04 -23.49
CA LEU A 73 -10.17 12.35 -23.13
C LEU A 73 -9.94 13.85 -23.11
N LEU A 74 -10.41 14.56 -24.14
CA LEU A 74 -10.27 16.01 -24.25
C LEU A 74 -11.00 16.75 -23.13
N ALA A 75 -12.24 16.34 -22.81
CA ALA A 75 -12.99 16.90 -21.70
C ALA A 75 -12.31 16.62 -20.34
N GLY A 76 -11.78 15.41 -20.17
CA GLY A 76 -11.07 15.02 -18.96
C GLY A 76 -9.77 15.81 -18.75
N GLU A 77 -8.98 16.00 -19.81
CA GLU A 77 -7.80 16.86 -19.79
C GLU A 77 -8.16 18.29 -19.38
N TYR A 78 -9.18 18.89 -20.03
CA TYR A 78 -9.65 20.23 -19.71
C TYR A 78 -10.05 20.38 -18.24
N LEU A 79 -10.88 19.47 -17.71
CA LEU A 79 -11.34 19.52 -16.32
C LEU A 79 -10.18 19.38 -15.32
N ASN A 80 -9.24 18.49 -15.59
CA ASN A 80 -8.08 18.28 -14.72
C ASN A 80 -7.14 19.51 -14.74
N GLU A 81 -6.90 20.14 -15.90
CA GLU A 81 -6.10 21.36 -15.98
C GLU A 81 -6.81 22.55 -15.32
N LEU A 82 -8.14 22.65 -15.47
CA LEU A 82 -8.95 23.67 -14.81
C LEU A 82 -8.85 23.53 -13.28
N ALA A 83 -8.97 22.32 -12.75
CA ALA A 83 -8.83 22.05 -11.33
C ALA A 83 -7.40 22.34 -10.82
N ALA A 84 -6.38 21.95 -11.59
CA ALA A 84 -4.98 22.18 -11.23
C ALA A 84 -4.58 23.66 -11.22
N SER A 85 -5.22 24.46 -12.08
CA SER A 85 -5.00 25.91 -12.18
C SER A 85 -5.86 26.75 -11.20
N ALA A 86 -6.70 26.11 -10.38
CA ALA A 86 -7.55 26.81 -9.42
C ALA A 86 -6.72 27.62 -8.40
N ALA A 87 -7.14 28.85 -8.15
CA ALA A 87 -6.53 29.77 -7.18
C ALA A 87 -6.96 29.41 -5.74
N LEU A 88 -6.50 28.25 -5.28
CA LEU A 88 -6.78 27.68 -3.95
C LEU A 88 -5.47 27.39 -3.19
N PRO A 89 -5.50 27.37 -1.86
CA PRO A 89 -4.40 26.82 -1.07
C PRO A 89 -4.02 25.41 -1.57
N GLU A 90 -2.75 25.06 -1.48
CA GLU A 90 -2.23 23.80 -2.04
C GLU A 90 -3.00 22.54 -1.59
N PRO A 91 -3.37 22.36 -0.29
CA PRO A 91 -4.16 21.22 0.14
C PRO A 91 -5.54 21.14 -0.52
N ASP A 92 -6.24 22.26 -0.62
CA ASP A 92 -7.59 22.34 -1.22
C ASP A 92 -7.53 22.11 -2.74
N ARG A 93 -6.52 22.65 -3.39
CA ARG A 93 -6.28 22.40 -4.82
C ARG A 93 -5.99 20.91 -5.08
N LYS A 94 -5.18 20.25 -4.25
CA LYS A 94 -4.95 18.79 -4.36
C LYS A 94 -6.25 18.01 -4.21
N ARG A 95 -7.11 18.36 -3.26
CA ARG A 95 -8.43 17.73 -3.07
C ARG A 95 -9.33 17.94 -4.28
N LEU A 96 -9.36 19.18 -4.83
CA LEU A 96 -10.14 19.49 -6.03
C LEU A 96 -9.66 18.67 -7.23
N VAL A 97 -8.35 18.62 -7.47
CA VAL A 97 -7.76 17.82 -8.56
C VAL A 97 -8.12 16.34 -8.38
N PHE A 98 -8.00 15.82 -7.18
CA PHE A 98 -8.37 14.43 -6.90
C PHE A 98 -9.88 14.18 -7.14
N ALA A 99 -10.76 15.03 -6.62
CA ALA A 99 -12.20 14.90 -6.82
C ALA A 99 -12.58 15.00 -8.31
N THR A 100 -11.95 15.92 -9.04
CA THR A 100 -12.14 16.07 -10.49
C THR A 100 -11.69 14.81 -11.23
N LYS A 101 -10.53 14.25 -10.86
CA LYS A 101 -10.06 13.00 -11.44
C LYS A 101 -11.03 11.84 -11.18
N GLN A 102 -11.55 11.69 -9.95
CA GLN A 102 -12.55 10.69 -9.61
C GLN A 102 -13.83 10.85 -10.46
N PHE A 103 -14.28 12.08 -10.63
CA PHE A 103 -15.44 12.39 -11.45
C PHE A 103 -15.22 12.03 -12.93
N VAL A 104 -14.08 12.43 -13.49
CA VAL A 104 -13.69 12.10 -14.87
C VAL A 104 -13.59 10.57 -15.04
N ASP A 105 -12.89 9.88 -14.13
CA ASP A 105 -12.74 8.42 -14.19
C ASP A 105 -14.09 7.69 -14.12
N ALA A 106 -15.03 8.17 -13.31
CA ALA A 106 -16.37 7.59 -13.19
C ALA A 106 -17.20 7.74 -14.48
N LEU A 107 -17.04 8.85 -15.19
CA LEU A 107 -17.77 9.15 -16.44
C LEU A 107 -17.11 8.55 -17.70
N ALA A 108 -16.05 7.75 -17.56
CA ALA A 108 -15.41 7.14 -18.71
C ALA A 108 -16.42 6.29 -19.52
N PRO A 109 -16.49 6.46 -20.86
CA PRO A 109 -17.42 5.70 -21.69
C PRO A 109 -17.18 4.18 -21.64
N SER A 110 -15.97 3.76 -21.22
CA SER A 110 -15.68 2.36 -20.94
C SER A 110 -16.48 1.75 -19.79
N ASN A 111 -17.05 2.57 -18.89
CA ASN A 111 -17.72 2.13 -17.67
C ASN A 111 -19.22 1.83 -17.87
N PHE A 112 -19.76 1.98 -19.07
CA PHE A 112 -21.19 1.82 -19.35
C PHE A 112 -21.44 0.83 -20.49
N VAL A 113 -22.47 0.01 -20.36
CA VAL A 113 -22.84 -1.01 -21.37
C VAL A 113 -23.04 -0.39 -22.75
N ALA A 114 -23.80 0.71 -22.82
CA ALA A 114 -24.18 1.33 -24.10
C ALA A 114 -23.03 2.02 -24.84
N THR A 115 -21.96 2.37 -24.16
CA THR A 115 -20.86 3.15 -24.71
C THR A 115 -19.54 2.38 -24.80
N ASN A 116 -19.47 1.17 -24.24
CA ASN A 116 -18.28 0.32 -24.32
C ASN A 116 -18.40 -0.70 -25.47
N PRO A 117 -17.63 -0.56 -26.55
CA PRO A 117 -17.75 -1.44 -27.72
C PRO A 117 -17.42 -2.91 -27.41
N VAL A 118 -16.52 -3.18 -26.48
CA VAL A 118 -16.15 -4.53 -26.07
C VAL A 118 -17.29 -5.21 -25.30
N VAL A 119 -17.93 -4.47 -24.41
CA VAL A 119 -19.10 -4.96 -23.66
C VAL A 119 -20.27 -5.22 -24.60
N LEU A 120 -20.58 -4.29 -25.51
CA LEU A 120 -21.64 -4.47 -26.51
C LEU A 120 -21.40 -5.69 -27.39
N LYS A 121 -20.19 -5.84 -27.92
CA LYS A 121 -19.81 -6.99 -28.74
C LYS A 121 -20.00 -8.31 -27.98
N ARG A 122 -19.58 -8.36 -26.72
CA ARG A 122 -19.73 -9.54 -25.86
C ARG A 122 -21.21 -9.82 -25.54
N ALA A 123 -21.98 -8.80 -25.21
CA ALA A 123 -23.41 -8.95 -24.94
C ALA A 123 -24.16 -9.53 -26.14
N LEU A 124 -23.87 -9.02 -27.34
CA LEU A 124 -24.44 -9.56 -28.59
C LEU A 124 -23.99 -11.01 -28.85
N ALA A 125 -22.71 -11.31 -28.70
CA ALA A 125 -22.16 -12.65 -28.93
C ALA A 125 -22.69 -13.70 -27.94
N THR A 126 -23.14 -13.29 -26.76
CA THR A 126 -23.69 -14.17 -25.71
C THR A 126 -25.21 -14.07 -25.57
N GLU A 127 -25.89 -13.43 -26.53
CA GLU A 127 -27.34 -13.18 -26.47
C GLU A 127 -27.80 -12.58 -25.14
N GLY A 128 -27.00 -11.71 -24.54
CA GLY A 128 -27.23 -11.06 -23.26
C GLY A 128 -26.82 -11.85 -22.02
N ALA A 129 -26.40 -13.11 -22.15
CA ALA A 129 -26.03 -13.94 -20.98
C ALA A 129 -24.89 -13.33 -20.14
N SER A 130 -23.94 -12.63 -20.78
CA SER A 130 -22.86 -11.94 -20.08
C SER A 130 -23.37 -10.84 -19.13
N LEU A 131 -24.41 -10.11 -19.53
CA LEU A 131 -25.02 -9.06 -18.69
C LEU A 131 -25.80 -9.65 -17.51
N VAL A 132 -26.48 -10.79 -17.72
CA VAL A 132 -27.18 -11.52 -16.65
C VAL A 132 -26.17 -12.02 -15.61
N GLN A 133 -25.06 -12.61 -16.06
CA GLN A 133 -23.98 -13.03 -15.16
C GLN A 133 -23.36 -11.84 -14.43
N GLY A 134 -23.16 -10.73 -15.14
CA GLY A 134 -22.62 -9.49 -14.55
C GLY A 134 -23.51 -8.93 -13.45
N PHE A 135 -24.84 -8.96 -13.65
CA PHE A 135 -25.80 -8.56 -12.63
C PHE A 135 -25.76 -9.50 -11.41
N ALA A 136 -25.63 -10.81 -11.62
CA ALA A 136 -25.47 -11.77 -10.52
C ALA A 136 -24.18 -11.50 -9.71
N ASN A 137 -23.07 -11.19 -10.38
CA ASN A 137 -21.82 -10.81 -9.72
C ASN A 137 -21.98 -9.51 -8.90
N LEU A 138 -22.63 -8.49 -9.46
CA LEU A 138 -22.94 -7.24 -8.76
C LEU A 138 -23.79 -7.48 -7.50
N ALA A 139 -24.86 -8.29 -7.62
CA ALA A 139 -25.73 -8.60 -6.49
C ALA A 139 -24.96 -9.34 -5.37
N ALA A 140 -24.09 -10.29 -5.73
CA ALA A 140 -23.25 -11.00 -4.77
C ALA A 140 -22.23 -10.08 -4.08
N ASP A 141 -21.65 -9.12 -4.80
CA ASP A 141 -20.71 -8.15 -4.24
C ASP A 141 -21.42 -7.10 -3.37
N ALA A 142 -22.62 -6.69 -3.74
CA ALA A 142 -23.46 -5.80 -2.93
C ALA A 142 -23.83 -6.44 -1.58
N GLN A 143 -24.13 -7.75 -1.56
CA GLN A 143 -24.39 -8.49 -0.31
C GLN A 143 -23.13 -8.58 0.57
N ARG A 144 -21.94 -8.65 -0.03
CA ARG A 144 -20.65 -8.69 0.68
C ARG A 144 -20.13 -7.30 1.06
N GLY A 145 -20.74 -6.23 0.56
CA GLY A 145 -20.33 -4.84 0.80
C GLY A 145 -18.98 -4.45 0.16
N ARG A 146 -18.49 -5.23 -0.83
CA ARG A 146 -17.19 -4.97 -1.48
C ARG A 146 -17.12 -5.56 -2.89
N ILE A 147 -16.32 -4.92 -3.75
CA ILE A 147 -16.01 -5.41 -5.10
C ILE A 147 -15.05 -6.60 -5.01
N SER A 148 -15.37 -7.69 -5.71
CA SER A 148 -14.46 -8.84 -5.85
C SER A 148 -13.33 -8.52 -6.81
N MET A 149 -12.09 -8.44 -6.29
CA MET A 149 -10.88 -8.15 -7.07
C MET A 149 -10.04 -9.39 -7.37
N SER A 150 -10.38 -10.53 -6.76
CA SER A 150 -9.71 -11.82 -6.97
C SER A 150 -10.71 -12.94 -6.75
N ASP A 151 -10.49 -14.09 -7.40
CA ASP A 151 -11.22 -15.31 -7.05
C ASP A 151 -10.86 -15.74 -5.63
N ALA A 152 -11.74 -15.43 -4.68
CA ALA A 152 -11.54 -15.74 -3.27
C ALA A 152 -11.58 -17.25 -2.96
N THR A 153 -12.13 -18.07 -3.86
CA THR A 153 -12.21 -19.54 -3.66
C THR A 153 -10.87 -20.24 -3.87
N ALA A 154 -9.95 -19.58 -4.61
CA ALA A 154 -8.61 -20.08 -4.89
C ALA A 154 -7.68 -20.04 -3.67
N PHE A 155 -7.99 -19.21 -2.67
CA PHE A 155 -7.09 -18.94 -1.55
C PHE A 155 -7.72 -19.25 -0.20
N ALA A 156 -6.88 -19.75 0.72
CA ALA A 156 -7.22 -19.88 2.13
C ALA A 156 -5.95 -19.73 2.97
N VAL A 157 -6.01 -18.86 3.97
CA VAL A 157 -4.93 -18.66 4.95
C VAL A 157 -4.73 -19.92 5.75
N GLY A 158 -3.49 -20.36 5.90
CA GLY A 158 -3.10 -21.63 6.53
C GLY A 158 -3.17 -22.87 5.60
N ARG A 159 -3.69 -22.74 4.36
CA ARG A 159 -3.73 -23.82 3.37
C ARG A 159 -2.78 -23.59 2.21
N ASN A 160 -2.81 -22.42 1.59
CA ASN A 160 -1.96 -22.02 0.48
C ASN A 160 -1.47 -20.57 0.55
N LEU A 161 -1.88 -19.84 1.60
CA LEU A 161 -1.31 -18.56 2.02
C LEU A 161 -0.88 -18.68 3.48
N ALA A 162 0.19 -17.98 3.89
CA ALA A 162 0.76 -18.03 5.24
C ALA A 162 1.06 -19.47 5.68
N VAL A 163 1.73 -20.23 4.82
CA VAL A 163 2.01 -21.65 5.04
C VAL A 163 3.46 -21.92 5.44
N THR A 164 4.27 -20.91 5.68
CA THR A 164 5.62 -21.09 6.22
C THR A 164 5.52 -21.74 7.60
N PRO A 165 6.17 -22.90 7.84
CA PRO A 165 6.04 -23.61 9.09
C PRO A 165 6.46 -22.78 10.30
N GLY A 166 5.64 -22.79 11.34
CA GLY A 166 5.88 -22.00 12.54
C GLY A 166 4.88 -22.32 13.65
N THR A 167 5.00 -21.59 14.74
CA THR A 167 4.16 -21.77 15.93
C THR A 167 3.88 -20.41 16.56
N VAL A 168 2.67 -20.19 17.03
CA VAL A 168 2.32 -19.08 17.93
C VAL A 168 2.97 -19.37 19.28
N VAL A 169 3.84 -18.47 19.72
CA VAL A 169 4.61 -18.61 20.98
C VAL A 169 4.19 -17.60 22.05
N PHE A 170 3.37 -16.64 21.68
CA PHE A 170 2.81 -15.66 22.62
C PHE A 170 1.49 -15.12 22.06
N ARG A 171 0.57 -14.80 22.96
CA ARG A 171 -0.71 -14.17 22.65
C ARG A 171 -1.13 -13.29 23.81
N ASN A 172 -1.59 -12.09 23.48
CA ASN A 172 -2.38 -11.24 24.35
C ASN A 172 -3.64 -10.76 23.61
N GLU A 173 -4.35 -9.77 24.12
CA GLU A 173 -5.58 -9.28 23.50
C GLU A 173 -5.35 -8.59 22.13
N LEU A 174 -4.14 -8.09 21.85
CA LEU A 174 -3.79 -7.27 20.68
C LEU A 174 -3.01 -8.03 19.62
N ILE A 175 -2.12 -8.96 20.03
CA ILE A 175 -1.22 -9.67 19.11
C ILE A 175 -1.15 -11.16 19.35
N GLU A 176 -0.84 -11.90 18.30
CA GLU A 176 -0.13 -13.17 18.34
C GLU A 176 1.30 -12.95 17.84
N LEU A 177 2.26 -13.60 18.48
CA LEU A 177 3.64 -13.66 18.02
C LEU A 177 3.92 -15.05 17.46
N ILE A 178 4.27 -15.13 16.19
CA ILE A 178 4.59 -16.36 15.48
C ILE A 178 6.11 -16.49 15.39
N GLN A 179 6.67 -17.60 15.87
CA GLN A 179 8.04 -18.02 15.62
C GLN A 179 8.04 -19.01 14.47
N TYR A 180 8.83 -18.76 13.43
CA TYR A 180 8.96 -19.69 12.31
C TYR A 180 9.99 -20.79 12.58
N ALA A 181 9.71 -21.98 12.06
CA ALA A 181 10.60 -23.12 12.17
C ALA A 181 11.87 -22.89 11.32
N PRO A 182 13.07 -23.17 11.86
CA PRO A 182 14.29 -23.03 11.09
C PRO A 182 14.33 -24.03 9.94
N SER A 183 14.79 -23.58 8.76
CA SER A 183 14.96 -24.43 7.58
C SER A 183 16.43 -24.71 7.25
N THR A 184 17.35 -24.20 8.05
CA THR A 184 18.80 -24.33 7.86
C THR A 184 19.45 -25.02 9.05
N PRO A 185 20.58 -25.73 8.87
CA PRO A 185 21.27 -26.44 9.97
C PRO A 185 21.94 -25.50 10.99
N ARG A 186 22.11 -24.25 10.64
CA ARG A 186 22.63 -23.19 11.51
C ARG A 186 21.84 -21.92 11.31
N VAL A 187 21.66 -21.15 12.38
CA VAL A 187 20.97 -19.87 12.36
C VAL A 187 21.81 -18.78 13.03
N HIS A 188 21.56 -17.54 12.67
CA HIS A 188 22.17 -16.39 13.30
C HIS A 188 21.72 -16.25 14.76
N ARG A 189 22.64 -15.81 15.63
CA ARG A 189 22.41 -15.69 17.08
C ARG A 189 21.31 -14.68 17.40
N ARG A 190 21.28 -13.55 16.68
CA ARG A 190 20.26 -12.52 16.86
C ARG A 190 19.06 -12.83 16.00
N PRO A 191 17.86 -12.94 16.60
CA PRO A 191 16.65 -13.16 15.84
C PRO A 191 16.23 -11.89 15.10
N LEU A 192 15.27 -12.03 14.19
CA LEU A 192 14.58 -10.95 13.50
C LEU A 192 13.14 -10.89 13.97
N LEU A 193 12.69 -9.75 14.49
CA LEU A 193 11.28 -9.45 14.72
C LEU A 193 10.71 -8.63 13.57
N ILE A 194 9.63 -9.09 12.97
CA ILE A 194 8.90 -8.40 11.91
C ILE A 194 7.62 -7.78 12.47
N VAL A 195 7.45 -6.48 12.24
CA VAL A 195 6.27 -5.69 12.60
C VAL A 195 5.55 -5.28 11.30
N PRO A 196 4.55 -6.05 10.85
CA PRO A 196 3.77 -5.72 9.66
C PRO A 196 2.79 -4.58 9.93
N PRO A 197 2.15 -4.01 8.90
CA PRO A 197 1.06 -3.05 9.10
C PRO A 197 -0.11 -3.67 9.85
N CYS A 198 -0.79 -2.87 10.68
CA CYS A 198 -1.99 -3.27 11.42
C CYS A 198 -3.31 -3.02 10.65
N ILE A 199 -3.24 -2.37 9.48
CA ILE A 199 -4.42 -2.05 8.64
C ILE A 199 -4.90 -3.29 7.86
N ASN A 200 -3.95 -4.14 7.46
CA ASN A 200 -4.19 -5.42 6.80
C ASN A 200 -3.45 -6.55 7.53
N LYS A 201 -3.73 -7.78 7.13
CA LYS A 201 -3.14 -8.97 7.75
C LYS A 201 -1.65 -9.12 7.44
N TYR A 202 -0.90 -9.71 8.38
CA TYR A 202 0.56 -9.85 8.31
C TYR A 202 1.05 -10.65 7.11
N TYR A 203 0.21 -11.53 6.55
CA TYR A 203 0.64 -12.48 5.53
C TYR A 203 0.97 -11.88 4.16
N ILE A 204 0.90 -10.56 4.01
CA ILE A 204 1.54 -9.88 2.87
C ILE A 204 3.03 -10.25 2.76
N LEU A 205 3.68 -10.49 3.89
CA LEU A 205 5.08 -10.89 3.95
C LEU A 205 5.27 -12.41 3.94
N ASP A 206 4.16 -13.18 3.97
CA ASP A 206 4.14 -14.65 3.92
C ASP A 206 2.97 -15.12 3.03
N LEU A 207 2.92 -14.67 1.77
CA LEU A 207 1.87 -15.04 0.82
C LEU A 207 1.98 -16.52 0.42
N GLN A 208 2.27 -16.81 -0.84
CA GLN A 208 2.57 -18.16 -1.30
C GLN A 208 4.07 -18.46 -1.11
N PRO A 209 4.49 -19.74 -1.09
CA PRO A 209 5.89 -20.12 -0.84
C PRO A 209 6.91 -19.42 -1.75
N GLU A 210 6.55 -19.16 -3.00
CA GLU A 210 7.42 -18.54 -4.02
C GLU A 210 7.57 -17.03 -3.88
N ASN A 211 6.68 -16.36 -3.15
CA ASN A 211 6.73 -14.91 -2.93
C ASN A 211 6.71 -14.50 -1.44
N SER A 212 7.00 -15.44 -0.53
CA SER A 212 7.11 -15.19 0.90
C SER A 212 8.49 -14.62 1.27
N LEU A 213 8.52 -13.37 1.76
CA LEU A 213 9.72 -12.77 2.34
C LEU A 213 10.14 -13.51 3.62
N VAL A 214 9.17 -13.91 4.43
CA VAL A 214 9.41 -14.67 5.67
C VAL A 214 10.12 -15.98 5.36
N ARG A 215 9.58 -16.78 4.45
CA ARG A 215 10.18 -18.06 4.04
C ARG A 215 11.60 -17.87 3.50
N TRP A 216 11.78 -16.82 2.71
CA TRP A 216 13.09 -16.51 2.13
C TRP A 216 14.11 -16.18 3.23
N VAL A 217 13.79 -15.29 4.17
CA VAL A 217 14.75 -14.89 5.22
C VAL A 217 15.01 -16.01 6.24
N VAL A 218 14.04 -16.88 6.49
CA VAL A 218 14.25 -18.13 7.25
C VAL A 218 15.25 -19.04 6.51
N GLY A 219 15.16 -19.11 5.18
CA GLY A 219 16.09 -19.84 4.32
C GLY A 219 17.50 -19.26 4.30
N GLU A 220 17.66 -17.96 4.60
CA GLU A 220 18.97 -17.30 4.78
C GLU A 220 19.57 -17.55 6.19
N GLY A 221 18.92 -18.37 7.02
CA GLY A 221 19.43 -18.77 8.35
C GLY A 221 19.11 -17.79 9.47
N HIS A 222 18.04 -17.03 9.37
CA HIS A 222 17.55 -16.20 10.47
C HIS A 222 16.44 -16.90 11.27
N THR A 223 16.50 -16.76 12.60
CA THR A 223 15.34 -17.06 13.46
C THR A 223 14.37 -15.89 13.35
N VAL A 224 13.18 -16.13 12.85
CA VAL A 224 12.20 -15.10 12.52
C VAL A 224 10.99 -15.18 13.42
N PHE A 225 10.60 -14.02 13.95
CA PHE A 225 9.32 -13.79 14.63
C PHE A 225 8.52 -12.75 13.85
N ILE A 226 7.19 -12.92 13.78
CA ILE A 226 6.31 -11.92 13.19
C ILE A 226 5.12 -11.64 14.11
N VAL A 227 4.76 -10.37 14.20
CA VAL A 227 3.55 -9.92 14.90
C VAL A 227 2.35 -10.18 13.99
N SER A 228 1.35 -10.90 14.48
CA SER A 228 0.02 -11.01 13.88
C SER A 228 -0.94 -10.14 14.66
N TRP A 229 -1.28 -8.95 14.13
CA TRP A 229 -2.23 -8.04 14.76
C TRP A 229 -3.64 -8.60 14.74
N ARG A 230 -4.34 -8.48 15.86
CA ARG A 230 -5.74 -8.86 15.95
C ARG A 230 -6.62 -7.91 15.13
N ASN A 231 -7.63 -8.44 14.47
CA ASN A 231 -8.73 -7.62 14.01
C ASN A 231 -9.50 -7.09 15.22
N ILE A 232 -9.55 -5.76 15.40
CA ILE A 232 -10.07 -5.17 16.63
C ILE A 232 -11.58 -5.40 16.76
N PRO A 233 -12.03 -6.18 17.76
CA PRO A 233 -13.45 -6.31 18.09
C PRO A 233 -13.93 -5.05 18.83
N SER A 234 -15.24 -4.91 19.02
CA SER A 234 -15.84 -3.71 19.66
C SER A 234 -15.32 -3.44 21.07
N GLU A 235 -15.05 -4.49 21.82
CA GLU A 235 -14.58 -4.41 23.22
C GLU A 235 -13.19 -3.76 23.33
N LEU A 236 -12.37 -3.88 22.29
CA LEU A 236 -11.03 -3.31 22.20
C LEU A 236 -10.97 -2.00 21.41
N GLY A 237 -12.13 -1.43 21.07
CA GLY A 237 -12.21 -0.16 20.36
C GLY A 237 -11.58 1.04 21.07
N HIS A 238 -11.32 0.92 22.36
CA HIS A 238 -10.72 1.95 23.22
C HIS A 238 -9.19 2.00 23.18
N LEU A 239 -8.50 1.02 22.57
CA LEU A 239 -7.04 0.95 22.53
C LEU A 239 -6.44 2.17 21.83
N ALA A 240 -5.32 2.65 22.35
CA ALA A 240 -4.60 3.81 21.89
C ALA A 240 -3.30 3.44 21.16
N TRP A 241 -2.59 4.44 20.69
CA TRP A 241 -1.28 4.26 20.05
C TRP A 241 -0.26 3.61 20.99
N ASP A 242 -0.27 4.00 22.26
CA ASP A 242 0.65 3.48 23.28
C ASP A 242 0.44 1.98 23.54
N ASP A 243 -0.80 1.47 23.44
CA ASP A 243 -1.07 0.04 23.60
C ASP A 243 -0.41 -0.78 22.46
N TYR A 244 -0.42 -0.25 21.22
CA TYR A 244 0.31 -0.87 20.10
C TYR A 244 1.82 -0.88 20.31
N LEU A 245 2.37 0.13 21.00
CA LEU A 245 3.80 0.14 21.33
C LEU A 245 4.10 -0.82 22.48
N VAL A 246 3.36 -0.74 23.59
CA VAL A 246 3.67 -1.48 24.83
C VAL A 246 3.26 -2.95 24.71
N ASP A 247 1.98 -3.21 24.47
CA ASP A 247 1.41 -4.57 24.43
C ASP A 247 1.64 -5.25 23.07
N GLY A 248 1.92 -4.46 22.05
CA GLY A 248 2.28 -4.96 20.73
C GLY A 248 3.78 -5.19 20.59
N ILE A 249 4.54 -4.10 20.31
CA ILE A 249 5.93 -4.21 19.84
C ILE A 249 6.90 -4.50 20.98
N LEU A 250 6.84 -3.77 22.10
CA LEU A 250 7.76 -3.97 23.22
C LEU A 250 7.58 -5.35 23.84
N ALA A 251 6.34 -5.82 24.00
CA ALA A 251 6.04 -7.18 24.44
C ALA A 251 6.61 -8.22 23.47
N ALA A 252 6.42 -8.06 22.15
CA ALA A 252 6.96 -8.96 21.14
C ALA A 252 8.50 -9.00 21.15
N LEU A 253 9.17 -7.85 21.35
CA LEU A 253 10.63 -7.77 21.48
C LEU A 253 11.13 -8.57 22.68
N ASP A 254 10.48 -8.43 23.83
CA ASP A 254 10.89 -9.14 25.05
C ASP A 254 10.70 -10.65 24.94
N VAL A 255 9.58 -11.08 24.37
CA VAL A 255 9.30 -12.50 24.11
C VAL A 255 10.31 -13.08 23.11
N ALA A 256 10.58 -12.40 22.01
CA ALA A 256 11.50 -12.89 20.98
C ALA A 256 12.94 -12.98 21.50
N LYS A 257 13.39 -12.02 22.34
CA LYS A 257 14.71 -12.06 23.01
C LYS A 257 14.80 -13.22 24.00
N ASP A 258 13.77 -13.45 24.81
CA ASP A 258 13.72 -14.57 25.77
C ASP A 258 13.82 -15.92 25.05
N ILE A 259 12.97 -16.16 24.05
CA ILE A 259 12.97 -17.42 23.30
C ILE A 259 14.29 -17.68 22.58
N ALA A 260 14.86 -16.65 21.95
CA ALA A 260 16.16 -16.78 21.27
C ALA A 260 17.35 -16.85 22.22
N GLY A 261 17.18 -16.60 23.50
CA GLY A 261 18.26 -16.49 24.48
C GLY A 261 19.29 -15.43 24.08
N SER A 262 18.83 -14.36 23.41
CA SER A 262 19.67 -13.28 22.89
C SER A 262 19.38 -11.96 23.59
N ARG A 263 20.43 -11.22 23.95
CA ARG A 263 20.28 -9.90 24.55
C ARG A 263 19.89 -8.84 23.53
N THR A 264 20.22 -9.06 22.26
CA THR A 264 19.97 -8.14 21.16
C THR A 264 19.20 -8.81 20.04
N ILE A 265 18.45 -8.01 19.28
CA ILE A 265 17.52 -8.46 18.24
C ILE A 265 17.60 -7.51 17.03
N ASN A 266 17.41 -8.05 15.84
CA ASN A 266 17.17 -7.27 14.63
C ASN A 266 15.66 -7.05 14.45
N THR A 267 15.28 -5.95 13.84
CA THR A 267 13.87 -5.60 13.65
C THR A 267 13.57 -5.21 12.21
N LEU A 268 12.34 -5.47 11.76
CA LEU A 268 11.84 -5.02 10.47
C LEU A 268 10.42 -4.49 10.66
N GLY A 269 10.16 -3.26 10.20
CA GLY A 269 8.83 -2.67 10.16
C GLY A 269 8.38 -2.37 8.73
N PHE A 270 7.12 -2.66 8.42
CA PHE A 270 6.55 -2.41 7.10
C PHE A 270 5.41 -1.40 7.18
N CYS A 271 5.48 -0.33 6.36
CA CYS A 271 4.46 0.73 6.27
C CYS A 271 4.17 1.36 7.66
N VAL A 272 2.91 1.42 8.12
CA VAL A 272 2.56 1.90 9.47
C VAL A 272 3.21 1.05 10.57
N GLY A 273 3.44 -0.25 10.34
CA GLY A 273 4.23 -1.09 11.24
C GLY A 273 5.68 -0.59 11.40
N GLY A 274 6.25 0.00 10.35
CA GLY A 274 7.56 0.67 10.42
C GLY A 274 7.50 1.98 11.20
N THR A 275 6.42 2.75 11.08
CA THR A 275 6.22 3.97 11.88
C THR A 275 6.08 3.62 13.37
N LEU A 276 5.24 2.61 13.69
CA LEU A 276 5.10 2.09 15.05
C LEU A 276 6.44 1.56 15.60
N LEU A 277 7.19 0.80 14.81
CA LEU A 277 8.50 0.30 15.18
C LEU A 277 9.47 1.45 15.49
N ALA A 278 9.55 2.48 14.64
CA ALA A 278 10.41 3.63 14.88
C ALA A 278 10.05 4.38 16.17
N CYS A 279 8.75 4.49 16.48
CA CYS A 279 8.28 5.03 17.76
C CYS A 279 8.74 4.16 18.95
N ALA A 280 8.60 2.82 18.85
CA ALA A 280 9.08 1.90 19.89
C ALA A 280 10.60 1.97 20.08
N LEU A 281 11.37 2.09 18.99
CA LEU A 281 12.83 2.29 19.03
C LEU A 281 13.20 3.61 19.72
N ALA A 282 12.44 4.68 19.49
CA ALA A 282 12.66 5.97 20.17
C ALA A 282 12.34 5.88 21.67
N VAL A 283 11.31 5.14 22.07
CA VAL A 283 11.00 4.84 23.48
C VAL A 283 12.15 4.07 24.13
N LEU A 284 12.66 3.01 23.49
CA LEU A 284 13.80 2.24 23.97
C LEU A 284 15.05 3.12 24.13
N ALA A 285 15.34 3.95 23.11
CA ALA A 285 16.46 4.89 23.16
C ALA A 285 16.31 5.93 24.28
N ALA A 286 15.09 6.39 24.58
CA ALA A 286 14.80 7.28 25.70
C ALA A 286 15.09 6.62 27.05
N ARG A 287 14.79 5.32 27.16
CA ARG A 287 15.06 4.49 28.34
C ARG A 287 16.52 4.04 28.47
N GLY A 288 17.36 4.35 27.48
CA GLY A 288 18.75 3.86 27.43
C GLY A 288 18.86 2.36 27.13
N ASP A 289 17.81 1.76 26.56
CA ASP A 289 17.80 0.35 26.13
C ASP A 289 18.41 0.24 24.72
N HIS A 290 19.47 -0.53 24.60
CA HIS A 290 20.20 -0.81 23.37
C HIS A 290 20.01 -2.24 22.89
N SER A 291 18.89 -2.87 23.20
CA SER A 291 18.62 -4.26 22.84
C SER A 291 18.31 -4.46 21.34
N VAL A 292 18.08 -3.39 20.58
CA VAL A 292 17.92 -3.49 19.12
C VAL A 292 19.24 -3.24 18.42
N GLU A 293 19.73 -4.26 17.73
CA GLU A 293 21.02 -4.24 17.02
C GLU A 293 20.93 -3.52 15.67
N SER A 294 19.84 -3.78 14.93
CA SER A 294 19.57 -3.12 13.65
C SER A 294 18.08 -3.02 13.38
N ALA A 295 17.68 -2.07 12.54
CA ALA A 295 16.31 -1.93 12.10
C ALA A 295 16.21 -1.85 10.56
N THR A 296 15.15 -2.44 10.01
CA THR A 296 14.76 -2.31 8.60
C THR A 296 13.42 -1.63 8.52
N LEU A 297 13.28 -0.63 7.66
CA LEU A 297 12.04 0.10 7.43
C LEU A 297 11.65 -0.05 5.95
N LEU A 298 10.55 -0.76 5.69
CA LEU A 298 10.04 -0.99 4.34
C LEU A 298 8.90 -0.02 4.07
N THR A 299 9.01 0.80 3.01
CA THR A 299 8.00 1.79 2.59
C THR A 299 7.35 2.49 3.79
N THR A 300 8.20 3.02 4.68
CA THR A 300 7.81 3.64 5.95
C THR A 300 7.99 5.14 5.88
N MET A 301 7.07 5.87 6.49
CA MET A 301 7.12 7.34 6.59
C MET A 301 7.30 7.76 8.04
N LEU A 302 8.27 8.64 8.30
CA LEU A 302 8.52 9.27 9.61
C LEU A 302 8.42 10.81 9.53
N ASP A 303 8.47 11.37 8.32
CA ASP A 303 8.15 12.78 8.01
C ASP A 303 6.94 12.81 7.07
N PHE A 304 5.82 13.29 7.58
CA PHE A 304 4.52 13.35 6.91
C PHE A 304 4.26 14.68 6.20
N ALA A 305 5.25 15.52 5.99
CA ALA A 305 5.08 16.80 5.27
C ALA A 305 4.53 16.61 3.84
N HIS A 306 4.77 15.47 3.22
CA HIS A 306 4.21 15.10 1.92
C HIS A 306 3.72 13.65 1.96
N PRO A 307 2.51 13.41 2.48
CA PRO A 307 2.01 12.07 2.83
C PRO A 307 1.48 11.28 1.62
N GLY A 308 1.81 11.66 0.38
CA GLY A 308 1.31 11.02 -0.82
C GLY A 308 -0.17 11.30 -1.08
N ASP A 309 -0.76 10.47 -1.94
CA ASP A 309 -2.14 10.66 -2.39
C ASP A 309 -3.17 10.46 -1.27
N ILE A 310 -2.85 9.63 -0.26
CA ILE A 310 -3.74 9.42 0.89
C ILE A 310 -4.02 10.72 1.68
N GLY A 311 -3.12 11.70 1.59
CA GLY A 311 -3.29 13.01 2.21
C GLY A 311 -4.54 13.77 1.78
N VAL A 312 -5.15 13.43 0.64
CA VAL A 312 -6.41 14.08 0.18
C VAL A 312 -7.60 13.77 1.08
N TYR A 313 -7.55 12.65 1.81
CA TYR A 313 -8.59 12.23 2.77
C TYR A 313 -8.36 12.79 4.18
N VAL A 314 -7.20 13.39 4.42
CA VAL A 314 -6.81 13.87 5.74
C VAL A 314 -7.01 15.39 5.82
N SER A 315 -7.93 15.83 6.69
CA SER A 315 -8.10 17.23 7.05
C SER A 315 -8.58 17.38 8.48
N GLN A 316 -8.45 18.59 9.04
CA GLN A 316 -8.97 18.92 10.36
C GLN A 316 -10.49 18.69 10.42
N GLU A 317 -11.20 19.07 9.36
CA GLU A 317 -12.67 18.97 9.27
C GLU A 317 -13.12 17.51 9.21
N THR A 318 -12.45 16.67 8.39
CA THR A 318 -12.80 15.24 8.28
C THR A 318 -12.50 14.49 9.57
N LEU A 319 -11.42 14.84 10.28
CA LEU A 319 -11.12 14.24 11.57
C LEU A 319 -12.11 14.72 12.63
N ALA A 320 -12.34 16.05 12.76
CA ALA A 320 -13.21 16.63 13.76
C ALA A 320 -14.66 16.11 13.67
N ALA A 321 -15.15 15.85 12.45
CA ALA A 321 -16.50 15.31 12.24
C ALA A 321 -16.73 13.93 12.89
N ARG A 322 -15.67 13.15 13.12
CA ARG A 322 -15.76 11.78 13.67
C ARG A 322 -15.00 11.60 14.99
N GLU A 323 -14.22 12.59 15.39
CA GLU A 323 -13.27 12.47 16.50
C GLU A 323 -13.94 12.05 17.81
N SER A 324 -15.05 12.68 18.17
CA SER A 324 -15.76 12.36 19.42
C SER A 324 -16.22 10.90 19.47
N ALA A 325 -16.76 10.38 18.37
CA ALA A 325 -17.19 9.00 18.29
C ALA A 325 -15.99 8.02 18.33
N LEU A 326 -14.93 8.33 17.60
CA LEU A 326 -13.72 7.51 17.59
C LEU A 326 -13.02 7.50 18.96
N LEU A 327 -12.92 8.65 19.62
CA LEU A 327 -12.32 8.74 20.98
C LEU A 327 -13.17 8.06 22.06
N SER A 328 -14.49 7.90 21.84
CA SER A 328 -15.35 7.14 22.74
C SER A 328 -15.28 5.61 22.53
N GLY A 329 -14.38 5.13 21.65
CA GLY A 329 -14.14 3.71 21.41
C GLY A 329 -14.83 3.15 20.17
N GLN A 330 -15.45 3.99 19.31
CA GLN A 330 -15.88 3.53 17.99
C GLN A 330 -14.67 3.13 17.15
N ARG A 331 -14.77 2.01 16.46
CA ARG A 331 -13.70 1.53 15.58
C ARG A 331 -13.69 2.30 14.25
N MET A 332 -12.50 2.44 13.65
CA MET A 332 -12.33 2.74 12.25
C MET A 332 -12.46 1.44 11.46
N HIS A 333 -13.47 1.33 10.61
CA HIS A 333 -13.73 0.10 9.87
C HIS A 333 -12.68 -0.15 8.79
N GLY A 334 -12.17 -1.38 8.71
CA GLY A 334 -11.20 -1.77 7.71
C GLY A 334 -11.70 -1.59 6.27
N SER A 335 -13.00 -1.77 6.03
CA SER A 335 -13.63 -1.52 4.73
C SER A 335 -13.55 -0.05 4.30
N GLU A 336 -13.67 0.91 5.21
CA GLU A 336 -13.52 2.34 4.89
C GLU A 336 -12.09 2.65 4.45
N LEU A 337 -11.09 2.10 5.16
CA LEU A 337 -9.68 2.27 4.78
C LEU A 337 -9.38 1.59 3.44
N ALA A 338 -9.87 0.37 3.23
CA ALA A 338 -9.71 -0.35 1.96
C ALA A 338 -10.32 0.42 0.78
N ASN A 339 -11.53 1.00 0.96
CA ASN A 339 -12.18 1.83 -0.05
C ASN A 339 -11.40 3.11 -0.33
N ALA A 340 -10.87 3.77 0.71
CA ALA A 340 -10.02 4.95 0.53
C ALA A 340 -8.76 4.61 -0.28
N PHE A 341 -8.06 3.52 0.03
CA PHE A 341 -6.89 3.08 -0.73
C PHE A 341 -7.24 2.66 -2.17
N ALA A 342 -8.35 1.94 -2.38
CA ALA A 342 -8.79 1.54 -3.71
C ALA A 342 -9.11 2.74 -4.60
N SER A 343 -9.72 3.78 -4.04
CA SER A 343 -10.07 5.00 -4.79
C SER A 343 -8.86 5.82 -5.24
N LEU A 344 -7.69 5.70 -4.57
CA LEU A 344 -6.44 6.33 -5.05
C LEU A 344 -6.02 5.79 -6.43
N ARG A 345 -6.42 4.58 -6.76
CA ARG A 345 -6.19 3.87 -8.02
C ARG A 345 -7.50 3.37 -8.62
N ALA A 346 -8.51 4.27 -8.72
CA ALA A 346 -9.88 3.90 -9.09
C ALA A 346 -9.98 3.13 -10.41
N ASN A 347 -9.21 3.50 -11.44
CA ASN A 347 -9.22 2.79 -12.71
C ASN A 347 -8.71 1.35 -12.62
N GLU A 348 -7.70 1.09 -11.79
CA GLU A 348 -7.12 -0.24 -11.61
C GLU A 348 -7.89 -1.09 -10.61
N LEU A 349 -8.36 -0.49 -9.51
CA LEU A 349 -8.91 -1.22 -8.36
C LEU A 349 -10.44 -1.13 -8.23
N VAL A 350 -11.10 -0.25 -8.98
CA VAL A 350 -12.55 -0.11 -8.98
C VAL A 350 -13.10 -0.35 -10.39
N TRP A 351 -12.86 0.58 -11.32
CA TRP A 351 -13.49 0.57 -12.63
C TRP A 351 -13.11 -0.62 -13.49
N ASN A 352 -11.87 -1.10 -13.40
CA ASN A 352 -11.46 -2.32 -14.08
C ASN A 352 -12.33 -3.54 -13.68
N TYR A 353 -12.65 -3.66 -12.39
CA TYR A 353 -13.50 -4.75 -11.89
C TYR A 353 -14.97 -4.52 -12.17
N VAL A 354 -15.46 -3.28 -12.10
CA VAL A 354 -16.82 -2.95 -12.53
C VAL A 354 -17.05 -3.39 -13.98
N VAL A 355 -16.13 -3.03 -14.88
CA VAL A 355 -16.24 -3.39 -16.31
C VAL A 355 -16.14 -4.91 -16.51
N ASN A 356 -15.13 -5.57 -15.94
CA ASN A 356 -14.92 -6.99 -16.19
C ASN A 356 -15.96 -7.86 -15.48
N ASN A 357 -16.24 -7.60 -14.20
CA ASN A 357 -17.14 -8.46 -13.43
C ASN A 357 -18.60 -8.18 -13.74
N TYR A 358 -19.00 -6.89 -13.81
CA TYR A 358 -20.41 -6.52 -13.87
C TYR A 358 -20.92 -6.25 -15.30
N LEU A 359 -20.07 -5.71 -16.18
CA LEU A 359 -20.49 -5.43 -17.55
C LEU A 359 -20.17 -6.59 -18.50
N LYS A 360 -19.05 -7.28 -18.31
CA LYS A 360 -18.67 -8.45 -19.13
C LYS A 360 -19.09 -9.79 -18.52
N GLY A 361 -19.48 -9.84 -17.25
CA GLY A 361 -19.88 -11.06 -16.55
C GLY A 361 -18.69 -12.02 -16.31
N GLU A 362 -17.47 -11.49 -16.14
CA GLU A 362 -16.28 -12.27 -15.88
C GLU A 362 -16.07 -12.53 -14.39
N THR A 363 -15.37 -13.62 -14.06
CA THR A 363 -14.85 -13.84 -12.71
C THR A 363 -13.42 -13.31 -12.66
N PRO A 364 -13.03 -12.55 -11.62
CA PRO A 364 -11.66 -12.10 -11.48
C PRO A 364 -10.69 -13.28 -11.43
N PRO A 365 -9.50 -13.18 -12.05
CA PRO A 365 -8.49 -14.23 -11.93
C PRO A 365 -7.99 -14.34 -10.47
N ALA A 366 -7.53 -15.52 -10.10
CA ALA A 366 -6.91 -15.74 -8.79
C ALA A 366 -5.60 -14.94 -8.69
N PHE A 367 -5.53 -14.01 -7.73
CA PHE A 367 -4.36 -13.21 -7.47
C PHE A 367 -4.20 -12.96 -5.97
N ASP A 368 -3.16 -13.53 -5.39
CA ASP A 368 -2.90 -13.57 -3.95
C ASP A 368 -2.74 -12.19 -3.31
N LEU A 369 -2.05 -11.25 -3.97
CA LEU A 369 -1.91 -9.87 -3.49
C LEU A 369 -3.26 -9.15 -3.37
N LEU A 370 -4.16 -9.36 -4.33
CA LEU A 370 -5.48 -8.74 -4.29
C LEU A 370 -6.43 -9.44 -3.32
N TYR A 371 -6.26 -10.76 -3.11
CA TYR A 371 -6.94 -11.47 -2.03
C TYR A 371 -6.55 -10.86 -0.67
N TRP A 372 -5.25 -10.68 -0.41
CA TRP A 372 -4.75 -10.02 0.78
C TRP A 372 -5.26 -8.57 0.90
N ASN A 373 -5.25 -7.80 -0.18
CA ASN A 373 -5.71 -6.40 -0.19
C ASN A 373 -7.17 -6.27 0.26
N GLY A 374 -7.99 -7.27 -0.03
CA GLY A 374 -9.38 -7.37 0.42
C GLY A 374 -9.55 -7.89 1.85
N ASP A 375 -8.48 -8.24 2.56
CA ASP A 375 -8.50 -8.77 3.94
C ASP A 375 -8.02 -7.70 4.94
N SER A 376 -8.75 -6.60 5.01
CA SER A 376 -8.48 -5.47 5.90
C SER A 376 -8.82 -5.79 7.36
N ALA A 377 -8.31 -4.98 8.29
CA ALA A 377 -8.59 -5.06 9.70
C ALA A 377 -9.19 -3.75 10.23
N ASN A 378 -10.09 -3.85 11.22
CA ASN A 378 -10.59 -2.71 11.96
C ASN A 378 -9.50 -2.16 12.88
N LEU A 379 -9.47 -0.84 13.09
CA LEU A 379 -8.58 -0.18 14.04
C LEU A 379 -9.36 0.43 15.19
N PRO A 380 -8.75 0.52 16.40
CA PRO A 380 -9.34 1.27 17.50
C PRO A 380 -9.43 2.76 17.14
N GLY A 381 -10.51 3.41 17.54
CA GLY A 381 -10.70 4.83 17.26
C GLY A 381 -9.60 5.74 17.80
N PRO A 382 -9.26 5.64 19.11
CA PRO A 382 -8.20 6.47 19.68
C PRO A 382 -6.83 6.28 19.01
N MET A 383 -6.45 5.04 18.67
CA MET A 383 -5.22 4.75 17.93
C MET A 383 -5.23 5.45 16.58
N TYR A 384 -6.34 5.34 15.82
CA TYR A 384 -6.49 5.96 14.51
C TYR A 384 -6.45 7.50 14.59
N VAL A 385 -7.18 8.09 15.56
CA VAL A 385 -7.17 9.56 15.80
C VAL A 385 -5.76 10.03 16.11
N TYR A 386 -5.03 9.33 16.98
CA TYR A 386 -3.66 9.68 17.34
C TYR A 386 -2.76 9.69 16.11
N TYR A 387 -2.84 8.64 15.27
CA TYR A 387 -2.05 8.50 14.06
C TYR A 387 -2.33 9.62 13.04
N VAL A 388 -3.62 9.85 12.75
CA VAL A 388 -4.01 10.89 11.78
C VAL A 388 -3.63 12.28 12.28
N ARG A 389 -3.92 12.61 13.55
CA ARG A 389 -3.64 13.93 14.09
C ARG A 389 -2.15 14.22 14.20
N ASN A 390 -1.41 13.39 14.90
CA ASN A 390 -0.03 13.69 15.26
C ASN A 390 0.95 13.46 14.10
N MET A 391 0.66 12.50 13.19
CA MET A 391 1.52 12.21 12.05
C MET A 391 1.07 12.97 10.80
N TYR A 392 -0.14 12.73 10.33
CA TYR A 392 -0.58 13.31 9.04
C TYR A 392 -0.91 14.80 9.10
N LEU A 393 -1.60 15.27 10.16
CA LEU A 393 -2.00 16.69 10.27
C LEU A 393 -0.88 17.55 10.83
N ASP A 394 -0.35 17.18 12.00
CA ASP A 394 0.60 18.00 12.74
C ASP A 394 2.05 17.67 12.43
N ASN A 395 2.32 16.48 11.86
CA ASN A 395 3.66 15.98 11.52
C ASN A 395 4.67 16.06 12.70
N LYS A 396 4.19 15.82 13.94
CA LYS A 396 4.98 15.98 15.16
C LYS A 396 6.05 14.93 15.36
N LEU A 397 5.92 13.74 14.72
CA LEU A 397 6.90 12.66 14.90
C LEU A 397 8.31 13.07 14.48
N ARG A 398 8.47 13.98 13.53
CA ARG A 398 9.77 14.50 13.10
C ARG A 398 10.40 15.50 14.08
N GLU A 399 9.64 15.98 15.07
CA GLU A 399 10.08 17.01 16.00
C GLU A 399 10.62 16.36 17.27
N SER A 400 11.87 16.66 17.65
CA SER A 400 12.45 16.19 18.91
C SER A 400 11.61 16.68 20.09
N GLY A 401 11.08 15.74 20.88
CA GLY A 401 10.19 16.03 22.01
C GLY A 401 8.78 16.48 21.63
N GLY A 402 8.42 16.44 20.34
CA GLY A 402 7.09 16.82 19.86
C GLY A 402 5.96 15.89 20.33
N LEU A 403 6.30 14.67 20.72
CA LEU A 403 5.36 13.63 21.20
C LEU A 403 5.89 12.98 22.48
N THR A 404 4.95 12.53 23.31
CA THR A 404 5.21 11.61 24.44
C THR A 404 4.52 10.29 24.14
N MET A 405 5.24 9.17 24.27
CA MET A 405 4.72 7.81 24.05
C MET A 405 5.26 6.88 25.14
N ALA A 406 4.39 6.05 25.69
CA ALA A 406 4.73 5.12 26.77
C ALA A 406 5.48 5.80 27.95
N GLY A 407 5.13 7.07 28.23
CA GLY A 407 5.75 7.90 29.25
C GLY A 407 7.06 8.59 28.88
N GLU A 408 7.58 8.37 27.67
CA GLU A 408 8.88 8.89 27.21
C GLU A 408 8.72 10.02 26.19
N SER A 409 9.59 11.01 26.26
CA SER A 409 9.70 12.07 25.24
C SER A 409 10.40 11.51 23.99
N ILE A 410 9.75 11.59 22.84
CA ILE A 410 10.17 10.96 21.59
C ILE A 410 11.15 11.84 20.84
N ASP A 411 12.31 11.27 20.55
CA ASP A 411 13.33 11.85 19.67
C ASP A 411 13.95 10.75 18.79
N LEU A 412 13.60 10.74 17.52
CA LEU A 412 14.11 9.77 16.55
C LEU A 412 15.64 9.84 16.39
N ALA A 413 16.26 10.99 16.62
CA ALA A 413 17.71 11.17 16.54
C ALA A 413 18.48 10.40 17.63
N ARG A 414 17.80 9.96 18.69
CA ARG A 414 18.38 9.11 19.73
C ARG A 414 18.51 7.64 19.32
N ILE A 415 17.84 7.20 18.27
CA ILE A 415 18.01 5.85 17.71
C ILE A 415 19.39 5.77 17.08
N LYS A 416 20.28 4.94 17.65
CA LYS A 416 21.68 4.77 17.21
C LYS A 416 21.94 3.45 16.48
N ALA A 417 20.98 2.54 16.51
CA ALA A 417 21.07 1.30 15.73
C ALA A 417 21.19 1.62 14.23
N PRO A 418 21.98 0.85 13.45
CA PRO A 418 22.00 0.94 11.99
C PRO A 418 20.61 0.69 11.39
N VAL A 419 20.23 1.50 10.40
CA VAL A 419 18.91 1.38 9.77
C VAL A 419 19.03 1.19 8.26
N TYR A 420 18.33 0.18 7.75
CA TYR A 420 18.16 -0.09 6.33
C TYR A 420 16.76 0.33 5.88
N ILE A 421 16.66 1.27 4.96
CA ILE A 421 15.38 1.78 4.46
C ILE A 421 15.19 1.31 3.02
N VAL A 422 14.04 0.67 2.74
CA VAL A 422 13.58 0.39 1.38
C VAL A 422 12.37 1.25 1.09
N ALA A 423 12.45 2.04 0.04
CA ALA A 423 11.32 2.75 -0.54
C ALA A 423 11.00 2.19 -1.94
N SER A 424 9.81 2.46 -2.46
CA SER A 424 9.38 2.05 -3.79
C SER A 424 9.18 3.27 -4.70
N ARG A 425 9.73 3.21 -5.92
CA ARG A 425 9.80 4.38 -6.81
C ARG A 425 8.43 4.92 -7.24
N GLU A 426 7.48 4.01 -7.45
CA GLU A 426 6.12 4.31 -7.93
C GLU A 426 5.10 4.26 -6.78
N ASP A 427 5.58 4.41 -5.54
CA ASP A 427 4.73 4.40 -4.36
C ASP A 427 3.96 5.72 -4.25
N HIS A 428 2.62 5.63 -4.31
CA HIS A 428 1.70 6.75 -4.18
C HIS A 428 1.16 6.92 -2.76
N ILE A 429 1.37 5.92 -1.89
CA ILE A 429 0.96 5.92 -0.47
C ILE A 429 2.08 6.52 0.38
N VAL A 430 3.30 6.01 0.21
CA VAL A 430 4.52 6.50 0.85
C VAL A 430 5.51 6.95 -0.23
N PRO A 431 5.42 8.18 -0.73
CA PRO A 431 6.33 8.67 -1.76
C PRO A 431 7.78 8.44 -1.33
N TRP A 432 8.59 7.84 -2.20
CA TRP A 432 9.96 7.46 -1.86
C TRP A 432 10.81 8.65 -1.36
N ARG A 433 10.51 9.87 -1.82
CA ARG A 433 11.17 11.08 -1.34
C ARG A 433 10.81 11.42 0.09
N SER A 434 9.60 11.08 0.53
CA SER A 434 9.18 11.22 1.93
C SER A 434 9.80 10.13 2.80
N ALA A 435 9.84 8.89 2.33
CA ALA A 435 10.59 7.83 3.00
C ALA A 435 12.09 8.17 3.11
N TYR A 436 12.69 8.77 2.07
CA TYR A 436 14.09 9.22 2.10
C TYR A 436 14.36 10.26 3.20
N ARG A 437 13.41 11.14 3.51
CA ARG A 437 13.58 12.13 4.59
C ARG A 437 13.80 11.49 5.95
N SER A 438 13.31 10.27 6.18
CA SER A 438 13.54 9.50 7.41
C SER A 438 15.03 9.29 7.68
N THR A 439 15.90 9.25 6.65
CA THR A 439 17.34 9.14 6.78
C THR A 439 17.99 10.28 7.58
N ARG A 440 17.27 11.39 7.73
CA ARG A 440 17.77 12.60 8.43
C ARG A 440 17.21 12.74 9.83
N LEU A 441 16.22 11.95 10.17
CA LEU A 441 15.57 11.98 11.49
C LEU A 441 16.24 11.00 12.46
N ILE A 442 16.79 9.90 11.95
CA ILE A 442 17.38 8.83 12.75
C ILE A 442 18.88 9.10 12.90
N GLY A 443 19.42 8.89 14.10
CA GLY A 443 20.81 9.19 14.44
C GLY A 443 21.80 8.03 14.22
N GLY A 444 21.33 6.87 13.73
CA GLY A 444 22.16 5.71 13.39
C GLY A 444 22.73 5.76 11.97
N GLU A 445 23.58 4.79 11.63
CA GLU A 445 24.08 4.60 10.28
C GLU A 445 22.93 4.22 9.34
N MET A 446 22.88 4.82 8.15
CA MET A 446 21.76 4.69 7.22
C MET A 446 22.19 4.01 5.92
N THR A 447 21.46 2.97 5.54
CA THR A 447 21.48 2.40 4.18
C THR A 447 20.12 2.66 3.53
N PHE A 448 20.10 3.31 2.35
CA PHE A 448 18.87 3.56 1.62
C PHE A 448 18.87 2.81 0.28
N VAL A 449 17.77 2.13 -0.01
CA VAL A 449 17.55 1.38 -1.25
C VAL A 449 16.20 1.80 -1.84
N LEU A 450 16.18 2.02 -3.15
CA LEU A 450 14.97 2.34 -3.88
C LEU A 450 14.59 1.16 -4.78
N GLY A 451 13.49 0.48 -4.50
CA GLY A 451 12.92 -0.56 -5.35
C GLY A 451 12.08 0.03 -6.48
N ALA A 452 12.04 -0.64 -7.62
CA ALA A 452 11.06 -0.35 -8.66
C ALA A 452 9.66 -0.80 -8.27
N SER A 453 8.60 -0.25 -8.93
CA SER A 453 7.19 -0.54 -8.70
C SER A 453 6.57 0.21 -7.51
N GLY A 454 5.28 -0.11 -7.20
CA GLY A 454 4.48 0.56 -6.17
C GLY A 454 4.67 -0.01 -4.76
N HIS A 455 3.85 0.46 -3.83
CA HIS A 455 3.93 0.21 -2.38
C HIS A 455 4.14 -1.25 -1.99
N ILE A 456 3.31 -2.15 -2.48
CA ILE A 456 3.39 -3.58 -2.18
C ILE A 456 4.33 -4.28 -3.16
N GLY A 457 4.13 -4.04 -4.47
CA GLY A 457 4.88 -4.70 -5.51
C GLY A 457 6.39 -4.41 -5.48
N GLY A 458 6.84 -3.26 -4.96
CA GLY A 458 8.25 -2.96 -4.75
C GLY A 458 8.87 -3.75 -3.60
N ILE A 459 8.07 -4.13 -2.62
CA ILE A 459 8.51 -4.89 -1.44
C ILE A 459 8.44 -6.39 -1.69
N VAL A 460 7.29 -6.90 -2.15
CA VAL A 460 7.12 -8.32 -2.52
C VAL A 460 7.70 -8.55 -3.92
N ASN A 461 9.01 -8.73 -3.97
CA ASN A 461 9.78 -8.93 -5.20
C ASN A 461 10.78 -10.07 -5.05
N PRO A 462 10.35 -11.34 -5.04
CA PRO A 462 11.21 -12.49 -4.76
C PRO A 462 12.32 -12.64 -5.81
N PRO A 463 13.55 -13.00 -5.40
CA PRO A 463 14.71 -13.11 -6.29
C PRO A 463 14.52 -14.11 -7.44
N ALA A 464 13.77 -15.19 -7.21
CA ALA A 464 13.53 -16.24 -8.20
C ALA A 464 12.83 -15.75 -9.47
N GLN A 465 12.03 -14.69 -9.36
CA GLN A 465 11.31 -14.13 -10.52
C GLN A 465 12.21 -13.33 -11.47
N LYS A 466 13.40 -12.91 -11.05
CA LYS A 466 14.36 -12.12 -11.85
C LYS A 466 13.72 -10.92 -12.57
N ARG A 467 12.77 -10.28 -11.92
CA ARG A 467 12.02 -9.14 -12.45
C ARG A 467 12.42 -7.86 -11.77
N ARG A 468 12.16 -6.72 -12.43
CA ARG A 468 12.38 -5.37 -11.91
C ARG A 468 13.87 -5.05 -11.70
N ASN A 469 14.12 -3.99 -11.00
CA ASN A 469 15.43 -3.50 -10.60
C ASN A 469 15.30 -2.71 -9.30
N TYR A 470 16.42 -2.39 -8.68
CA TYR A 470 16.50 -1.49 -7.54
C TYR A 470 17.76 -0.61 -7.67
N TRP A 471 17.79 0.48 -6.95
CA TRP A 471 18.90 1.42 -6.96
C TRP A 471 19.54 1.48 -5.59
N THR A 472 20.88 1.55 -5.58
CA THR A 472 21.72 1.70 -4.39
C THR A 472 22.69 2.85 -4.58
N ASN A 473 23.03 3.52 -3.50
CA ASN A 473 24.11 4.49 -3.42
C ASN A 473 24.75 4.36 -2.03
N PRO A 474 26.08 4.13 -1.92
CA PRO A 474 26.75 3.99 -0.62
C PRO A 474 26.70 5.27 0.21
N HIS A 475 26.45 6.41 -0.42
CA HIS A 475 26.38 7.70 0.26
C HIS A 475 24.93 8.19 0.35
N VAL A 476 24.46 8.40 1.58
CA VAL A 476 23.17 9.03 1.84
C VAL A 476 23.33 10.54 1.74
N ALA A 477 23.02 11.10 0.54
CA ALA A 477 23.12 12.52 0.25
C ALA A 477 22.10 13.35 1.05
N ALA A 478 22.33 14.67 1.09
CA ALA A 478 21.42 15.59 1.78
C ALA A 478 20.03 15.64 1.17
N ARG A 479 19.89 15.45 -0.14
CA ARG A 479 18.62 15.49 -0.90
C ARG A 479 18.41 14.20 -1.67
N SER A 480 17.17 13.77 -1.72
CA SER A 480 16.76 12.54 -2.44
C SER A 480 17.06 12.59 -3.96
N GLY A 481 16.97 13.77 -4.58
CA GLY A 481 17.34 13.96 -6.00
C GLY A 481 18.82 13.68 -6.23
N GLU A 482 19.69 14.29 -5.45
CA GLU A 482 21.14 14.10 -5.49
C GLU A 482 21.52 12.64 -5.22
N TRP A 483 20.87 11.99 -4.26
CA TRP A 483 21.08 10.57 -4.00
C TRP A 483 20.77 9.74 -5.26
N PHE A 484 19.63 10.02 -5.92
CA PHE A 484 19.17 9.27 -7.08
C PHE A 484 20.05 9.50 -8.32
N GLU A 485 20.54 10.71 -8.54
CA GLU A 485 21.45 11.06 -9.64
C GLU A 485 22.75 10.22 -9.62
N HIS A 486 23.23 9.88 -8.42
CA HIS A 486 24.44 9.08 -8.20
C HIS A 486 24.14 7.61 -7.87
N ALA A 487 22.88 7.20 -7.89
CA ALA A 487 22.49 5.83 -7.57
C ALA A 487 22.73 4.88 -8.76
N THR A 488 23.24 3.70 -8.45
CA THR A 488 23.46 2.63 -9.44
C THR A 488 22.26 1.70 -9.48
N SER A 489 21.73 1.47 -10.68
CA SER A 489 20.66 0.49 -10.91
C SER A 489 21.22 -0.93 -10.88
N GLN A 490 20.58 -1.79 -10.10
CA GLN A 490 20.86 -3.21 -9.97
C GLN A 490 19.67 -4.01 -10.51
N PRO A 491 19.88 -5.04 -11.34
CA PRO A 491 18.78 -5.86 -11.84
C PRO A 491 18.23 -6.79 -10.77
N GLY A 492 16.91 -7.07 -10.82
CA GLY A 492 16.26 -8.06 -9.98
C GLY A 492 15.76 -7.55 -8.63
N SER A 493 15.86 -8.40 -7.63
CA SER A 493 15.31 -8.18 -6.29
C SER A 493 16.31 -7.52 -5.35
N TRP A 494 15.83 -6.61 -4.49
CA TRP A 494 16.62 -6.03 -3.41
C TRP A 494 16.82 -7.01 -2.22
N TRP A 495 16.05 -8.10 -2.12
CA TRP A 495 16.14 -9.04 -0.98
C TRP A 495 17.56 -9.58 -0.73
N PRO A 496 18.33 -10.04 -1.75
CA PRO A 496 19.70 -10.49 -1.52
C PRO A 496 20.64 -9.40 -0.99
N HIS A 497 20.48 -8.16 -1.43
CA HIS A 497 21.26 -7.02 -0.92
C HIS A 497 20.92 -6.76 0.55
N TRP A 498 19.62 -6.78 0.91
CA TRP A 498 19.19 -6.67 2.30
C TRP A 498 19.64 -7.85 3.15
N GLY A 499 19.53 -9.09 2.66
CA GLY A 499 19.97 -10.28 3.39
C GLY A 499 21.46 -10.26 3.71
N ALA A 500 22.30 -9.82 2.77
CA ALA A 500 23.71 -9.62 3.02
C ALA A 500 23.96 -8.58 4.12
N TRP A 501 23.25 -7.45 4.10
CA TRP A 501 23.33 -6.43 5.15
C TRP A 501 22.82 -6.98 6.49
N LEU A 502 21.68 -7.66 6.54
CA LEU A 502 21.11 -8.24 7.75
C LEU A 502 22.04 -9.28 8.39
N ALA A 503 22.71 -10.09 7.57
CA ALA A 503 23.67 -11.09 8.04
C ALA A 503 24.86 -10.46 8.80
N THR A 504 25.31 -9.25 8.43
CA THR A 504 26.36 -8.53 9.18
C THR A 504 25.93 -8.18 10.62
N HIS A 505 24.61 -8.06 10.84
CA HIS A 505 24.02 -7.79 12.15
C HIS A 505 23.49 -9.07 12.84
N GLY A 506 23.58 -10.23 12.19
CA GLY A 506 23.05 -11.51 12.69
C GLY A 506 23.83 -12.11 13.86
N GLY A 507 25.09 -11.70 14.05
CA GLY A 507 26.00 -12.30 15.03
C GLY A 507 26.48 -13.69 14.63
N ALA A 508 27.09 -14.42 15.56
CA ALA A 508 27.65 -15.73 15.27
C ALA A 508 26.56 -16.77 14.91
N MET A 509 26.89 -17.68 14.01
CA MET A 509 26.03 -18.79 13.65
C MET A 509 26.05 -19.90 14.71
N HIS A 510 24.88 -20.43 15.08
CA HIS A 510 24.75 -21.54 16.01
C HIS A 510 23.70 -22.58 15.51
N ARG A 511 23.60 -23.72 16.17
CA ARG A 511 22.51 -24.67 15.88
C ARG A 511 21.20 -24.09 16.37
N PRO A 512 20.12 -24.18 15.58
CA PRO A 512 18.80 -23.74 16.02
C PRO A 512 18.34 -24.57 17.24
N CYS A 513 17.49 -23.96 18.07
CA CYS A 513 16.79 -24.71 19.11
C CYS A 513 15.90 -25.79 18.45
N PRO A 514 15.91 -27.02 18.94
CA PRO A 514 15.11 -28.11 18.35
C PRO A 514 13.61 -27.89 18.54
N THR A 515 13.21 -27.09 19.52
CA THR A 515 11.82 -26.74 19.84
C THR A 515 11.61 -25.26 19.70
N GLN A 516 10.40 -24.87 19.23
CA GLN A 516 9.97 -23.47 19.23
C GLN A 516 9.47 -23.08 20.63
N GLY A 517 9.49 -21.78 20.92
CA GLY A 517 9.15 -21.24 22.23
C GLY A 517 10.26 -21.41 23.27
N SER A 518 9.94 -21.10 24.52
CA SER A 518 10.79 -21.27 25.71
C SER A 518 9.98 -21.82 26.88
N ALA A 519 10.65 -22.11 28.00
CA ALA A 519 9.95 -22.51 29.22
C ALA A 519 8.95 -21.43 29.71
N ARG A 520 9.27 -20.17 29.50
CA ARG A 520 8.41 -19.03 29.86
C ARG A 520 7.32 -18.78 28.82
N PHE A 521 7.61 -19.03 27.55
CA PHE A 521 6.72 -18.81 26.41
C PHE A 521 6.62 -20.10 25.59
N PRO A 522 5.83 -21.08 26.07
CA PRO A 522 5.68 -22.37 25.40
C PRO A 522 4.89 -22.22 24.09
N PRO A 523 5.05 -23.17 23.15
CA PRO A 523 4.22 -23.25 21.95
C PRO A 523 2.73 -23.30 22.31
N LEU A 524 1.92 -22.47 21.65
CA LEU A 524 0.47 -22.40 21.89
C LEU A 524 -0.32 -23.17 20.82
N GLU A 525 -0.07 -22.87 19.54
CA GLU A 525 -0.73 -23.52 18.41
C GLU A 525 0.11 -23.33 17.12
N PRO A 526 -0.11 -24.15 16.09
CA PRO A 526 0.59 -23.99 14.81
C PRO A 526 0.32 -22.62 14.15
N ALA A 527 1.32 -22.10 13.39
CA ALA A 527 1.10 -21.01 12.47
C ALA A 527 0.03 -21.41 11.42
N PRO A 528 -0.76 -20.47 10.95
CA PRO A 528 -0.67 -19.00 11.08
C PRO A 528 -1.35 -18.41 12.32
N GLY A 529 -1.81 -19.23 13.28
CA GLY A 529 -2.58 -18.78 14.43
C GLY A 529 -4.04 -18.48 14.09
N ARG A 530 -4.75 -17.81 15.01
CA ARG A 530 -6.18 -17.52 14.87
C ARG A 530 -6.51 -16.06 14.58
N TYR A 531 -5.70 -15.09 15.03
CA TYR A 531 -5.99 -13.66 14.81
C TYR A 531 -5.98 -13.28 13.34
N VAL A 532 -5.15 -13.93 12.54
CA VAL A 532 -5.12 -13.71 11.09
C VAL A 532 -6.41 -14.18 10.40
N LEU A 533 -7.14 -15.13 10.99
CA LEU A 533 -8.38 -15.69 10.45
C LEU A 533 -9.63 -14.83 10.79
N GLU A 534 -9.54 -13.95 11.79
CA GLU A 534 -10.63 -13.06 12.14
C GLU A 534 -10.90 -12.08 10.99
N LYS A 535 -12.15 -11.97 10.54
CA LYS A 535 -12.56 -11.05 9.47
C LYS A 535 -13.05 -9.73 10.04
N ALA A 536 -12.77 -8.63 9.33
CA ALA A 536 -13.44 -7.36 9.61
C ALA A 536 -14.90 -7.47 9.18
N GLU A 537 -15.80 -7.13 10.11
CA GLU A 537 -17.25 -7.06 9.87
C GLU A 537 -17.62 -5.77 9.13
#